data_35f859f45e5ebad3b47a1768a0448772
#
_entry.id   35f859f45e5ebad3b47a1768a0448772
#
_cell.length_a   1.000
_cell.length_b   1.000
_cell.length_c   1.000
_cell.angle_alpha   90.00
_cell.angle_beta   90.00
_cell.angle_gamma   90.00
#
_symmetry.space_group_name_H-M   'P 1'
#
loop_
_entity.id
_entity.type
_entity.pdbx_description
1 polymer ?
#
loop_
_entity_poly.entity_id
_entity_poly.type
_entity_poly.pdbx_seq_one_letter_code
_entity_poly.pdbx_strand_id
1 'polypeptide(L)'
;MGKKTNWKDDYWLYVMQLYMRRPIGVKPLYSKAAVDLSMEIHVHPREIMEHEIQIETLSSPRVERIWDAYGDSPSKLSRAVKLLRSMKGFGSANAFYDGVEVTESFEPDFRPISSNGIMPISLVIILDLYFRLTPITMSAETPEVWEVARLMGLPISTVVHVLHMFLSCDPYTRRKPSDESDPLLPHCRAIWTRYGNSDAETLSEYAEELKQYFH
;
A
#
# COMPACT_ATOMS: atom_id res chain seq x y z
N MET A 1 21.63 -7.62 -13.77
CA MET A 1 22.11 -6.77 -12.67
C MET A 1 21.23 -7.05 -11.47
N GLY A 2 21.80 -7.68 -10.41
CA GLY A 2 20.99 -8.01 -9.22
C GLY A 2 20.59 -6.73 -8.50
N LYS A 3 19.29 -6.53 -8.23
CA LYS A 3 18.80 -5.49 -7.33
C LYS A 3 19.53 -5.67 -5.99
N LYS A 4 20.26 -4.64 -5.52
CA LYS A 4 20.77 -4.62 -4.16
C LYS A 4 19.55 -4.54 -3.24
N THR A 5 19.16 -5.67 -2.66
CA THR A 5 18.13 -5.71 -1.63
C THR A 5 18.67 -5.05 -0.36
N ASN A 6 17.92 -4.13 0.21
CA ASN A 6 18.24 -3.51 1.51
C ASN A 6 17.97 -4.48 2.69
N TRP A 7 17.87 -5.77 2.41
CA TRP A 7 17.53 -6.77 3.40
C TRP A 7 18.64 -6.93 4.43
N LYS A 8 18.28 -6.79 5.70
CA LYS A 8 19.16 -7.06 6.85
C LYS A 8 18.71 -8.34 7.56
N ASP A 9 19.65 -9.03 8.15
CA ASP A 9 19.39 -10.28 8.85
C ASP A 9 18.39 -10.16 10.01
N ASP A 10 18.37 -9.03 10.70
CA ASP A 10 17.47 -8.77 11.81
C ASP A 10 16.02 -8.66 11.35
N TYR A 11 15.77 -8.38 10.07
CA TYR A 11 14.41 -8.22 9.51
C TYR A 11 13.62 -9.54 9.53
N TRP A 12 14.29 -10.68 9.56
CA TRP A 12 13.65 -11.98 9.72
C TRP A 12 12.75 -12.07 10.96
N LEU A 13 13.15 -11.45 12.08
CA LEU A 13 12.35 -11.48 13.30
C LEU A 13 11.07 -10.65 13.16
N TYR A 14 11.11 -9.56 12.39
CA TYR A 14 9.91 -8.75 12.11
C TYR A 14 8.94 -9.49 11.21
N VAL A 15 9.44 -10.08 10.12
CA VAL A 15 8.61 -10.85 9.20
C VAL A 15 8.03 -12.09 9.90
N MET A 16 8.81 -12.77 10.74
CA MET A 16 8.31 -13.88 11.55
C MET A 16 7.22 -13.42 12.53
N GLN A 17 7.38 -12.25 13.16
CA GLN A 17 6.33 -11.71 14.04
C GLN A 17 5.06 -11.37 13.26
N LEU A 18 5.19 -10.83 12.05
CA LEU A 18 4.06 -10.56 11.16
C LEU A 18 3.36 -11.86 10.78
N TYR A 19 4.11 -12.86 10.32
CA TYR A 19 3.63 -14.18 9.93
C TYR A 19 2.84 -14.86 11.07
N MET A 20 3.37 -14.87 12.29
CA MET A 20 2.73 -15.50 13.45
C MET A 20 1.44 -14.79 13.92
N ARG A 21 1.23 -13.53 13.55
CA ARG A 21 0.01 -12.77 13.90
C ARG A 21 -1.12 -12.95 12.89
N ARG A 22 -0.85 -13.45 11.72
CA ARG A 22 -1.83 -13.60 10.65
C ARG A 22 -2.63 -14.89 10.79
N PRO A 23 -3.91 -14.89 10.40
CA PRO A 23 -4.66 -16.12 10.23
C PRO A 23 -4.00 -17.03 9.19
N ILE A 24 -4.02 -18.34 9.45
CA ILE A 24 -3.50 -19.35 8.52
C ILE A 24 -4.21 -19.22 7.16
N GLY A 25 -3.44 -19.18 6.08
CA GLY A 25 -3.95 -19.18 4.70
C GLY A 25 -4.22 -17.81 4.08
N VAL A 26 -4.24 -16.73 4.87
CA VAL A 26 -4.46 -15.36 4.34
C VAL A 26 -3.15 -14.59 4.32
N LYS A 27 -2.65 -14.28 3.11
CA LYS A 27 -1.43 -13.48 2.91
C LYS A 27 -1.71 -12.30 1.98
N PRO A 28 -2.48 -11.30 2.42
CA PRO A 28 -2.75 -10.14 1.60
C PRO A 28 -1.48 -9.29 1.45
N LEU A 29 -1.10 -9.03 0.21
CA LEU A 29 0.12 -8.29 -0.16
C LEU A 29 0.17 -6.90 0.50
N TYR A 30 -0.96 -6.18 0.45
CA TYR A 30 -1.06 -4.82 0.97
C TYR A 30 -1.89 -4.73 2.26
N SER A 31 -1.87 -5.76 3.12
CA SER A 31 -2.48 -5.59 4.44
C SER A 31 -1.82 -4.44 5.19
N LYS A 32 -2.59 -3.73 6.01
CA LYS A 32 -2.07 -2.60 6.80
C LYS A 32 -0.81 -2.99 7.58
N ALA A 33 -0.81 -4.14 8.24
CA ALA A 33 0.34 -4.61 9.01
C ALA A 33 1.59 -4.89 8.15
N ALA A 34 1.41 -5.39 6.91
CA ALA A 34 2.52 -5.60 5.98
C ALA A 34 3.06 -4.26 5.47
N VAL A 35 2.18 -3.32 5.12
CA VAL A 35 2.58 -2.00 4.67
C VAL A 35 3.26 -1.22 5.80
N ASP A 36 2.71 -1.24 7.01
CA ASP A 36 3.31 -0.56 8.18
C ASP A 36 4.74 -1.10 8.45
N LEU A 37 4.93 -2.43 8.36
CA LEU A 37 6.26 -3.03 8.47
C LEU A 37 7.16 -2.61 7.30
N SER A 38 6.65 -2.64 6.08
CA SER A 38 7.36 -2.20 4.87
C SER A 38 7.86 -0.76 5.00
N MET A 39 7.02 0.13 5.52
CA MET A 39 7.38 1.53 5.78
C MET A 39 8.43 1.67 6.89
N GLU A 40 8.36 0.81 7.92
CA GLU A 40 9.31 0.83 9.05
C GLU A 40 10.73 0.41 8.64
N ILE A 41 10.83 -0.63 7.78
CA ILE A 41 12.13 -1.21 7.39
C ILE A 41 12.59 -0.81 5.98
N HIS A 42 11.80 0.02 5.27
CA HIS A 42 12.05 0.47 3.88
C HIS A 42 12.24 -0.67 2.88
N VAL A 43 11.42 -1.72 3.02
CA VAL A 43 11.41 -2.91 2.15
C VAL A 43 10.03 -3.03 1.51
N HIS A 44 9.97 -3.28 0.20
CA HIS A 44 8.71 -3.37 -0.53
C HIS A 44 7.79 -4.48 0.03
N PRO A 45 6.46 -4.29 0.13
CA PRO A 45 5.53 -5.30 0.64
C PRO A 45 5.63 -6.67 -0.04
N ARG A 46 5.91 -6.69 -1.35
CA ARG A 46 6.12 -7.94 -2.09
C ARG A 46 7.32 -8.74 -1.58
N GLU A 47 8.42 -8.07 -1.24
CA GLU A 47 9.61 -8.73 -0.69
C GLU A 47 9.33 -9.29 0.71
N ILE A 48 8.54 -8.57 1.54
CA ILE A 48 8.08 -9.08 2.84
C ILE A 48 7.25 -10.35 2.64
N MET A 49 6.31 -10.36 1.70
CA MET A 49 5.48 -11.54 1.40
C MET A 49 6.35 -12.72 0.93
N GLU A 50 7.35 -12.49 0.09
CA GLU A 50 8.30 -13.53 -0.34
C GLU A 50 9.04 -14.15 0.84
N HIS A 51 9.43 -13.34 1.82
CA HIS A 51 10.09 -13.82 3.04
C HIS A 51 9.11 -14.52 4.00
N GLU A 52 7.84 -14.12 4.06
CA GLU A 52 6.81 -14.88 4.78
C GLU A 52 6.61 -16.28 4.19
N ILE A 53 6.64 -16.42 2.87
CA ILE A 53 6.59 -17.72 2.19
C ILE A 53 7.82 -18.57 2.55
N GLN A 54 9.00 -17.94 2.64
CA GLN A 54 10.21 -18.66 3.06
C GLN A 54 10.13 -19.14 4.51
N ILE A 55 9.51 -18.38 5.41
CA ILE A 55 9.26 -18.83 6.79
C ILE A 55 8.26 -19.99 6.81
N GLU A 56 7.18 -19.90 6.05
CA GLU A 56 6.17 -20.96 5.99
C GLU A 56 6.72 -22.30 5.48
N THR A 57 7.62 -22.21 4.49
CA THR A 57 8.21 -23.40 3.86
C THR A 57 9.52 -23.86 4.50
N LEU A 58 10.00 -23.15 5.51
CA LEU A 58 11.33 -23.38 6.15
C LEU A 58 12.44 -23.54 5.09
N SER A 59 12.45 -22.66 4.10
CA SER A 59 13.17 -22.83 2.84
C SER A 59 14.70 -22.77 2.94
N SER A 60 15.26 -22.51 4.13
CA SER A 60 16.71 -22.46 4.32
C SER A 60 17.10 -22.81 5.76
N PRO A 61 18.35 -23.34 5.97
CA PRO A 61 18.87 -23.67 7.32
C PRO A 61 18.89 -22.44 8.26
N ARG A 62 18.87 -21.23 7.71
CA ARG A 62 18.79 -20.00 8.46
C ARG A 62 17.38 -19.77 9.01
N VAL A 63 16.37 -19.92 8.16
CA VAL A 63 14.97 -19.79 8.53
C VAL A 63 14.59 -20.86 9.53
N GLU A 64 15.05 -22.11 9.34
CA GLU A 64 14.86 -23.22 10.30
C GLU A 64 15.39 -22.85 11.68
N ARG A 65 16.63 -22.35 11.79
CA ARG A 65 17.22 -21.91 13.07
C ARG A 65 16.44 -20.79 13.75
N ILE A 66 15.89 -19.86 12.98
CA ILE A 66 15.04 -18.78 13.52
C ILE A 66 13.73 -19.36 14.02
N TRP A 67 13.15 -20.29 13.28
CA TRP A 67 11.93 -20.99 13.67
C TRP A 67 12.13 -21.81 14.95
N ASP A 68 13.20 -22.60 15.05
CA ASP A 68 13.56 -23.36 16.25
C ASP A 68 13.77 -22.46 17.47
N ALA A 69 14.31 -21.26 17.26
CA ALA A 69 14.59 -20.34 18.36
C ALA A 69 13.34 -19.60 18.87
N TYR A 70 12.32 -19.37 18.03
CA TYR A 70 11.22 -18.45 18.33
C TYR A 70 9.83 -18.99 18.00
N GLY A 71 9.70 -20.07 17.19
CA GLY A 71 8.41 -20.59 16.68
C GLY A 71 7.42 -20.96 17.78
N ASP A 72 7.92 -21.59 18.85
CA ASP A 72 7.09 -22.01 19.97
C ASP A 72 6.92 -20.92 21.06
N SER A 73 7.52 -19.74 20.87
CA SER A 73 7.54 -18.70 21.91
C SER A 73 7.27 -17.30 21.38
N PRO A 74 6.00 -16.95 21.05
CA PRO A 74 5.62 -15.61 20.58
C PRO A 74 6.04 -14.47 21.53
N SER A 75 6.06 -14.74 22.82
CA SER A 75 6.49 -13.76 23.83
C SER A 75 8.00 -13.49 23.78
N LYS A 76 8.81 -14.52 23.49
CA LYS A 76 10.26 -14.39 23.31
C LYS A 76 10.55 -13.61 22.03
N LEU A 77 9.85 -13.92 20.94
CA LEU A 77 9.93 -13.18 19.68
C LEU A 77 9.55 -11.71 19.86
N SER A 78 8.44 -11.42 20.52
CA SER A 78 7.99 -10.05 20.76
C SER A 78 9.00 -9.23 21.58
N ARG A 79 9.66 -9.85 22.55
CA ARG A 79 10.74 -9.19 23.31
C ARG A 79 11.97 -8.93 22.45
N ALA A 80 12.37 -9.87 21.60
CA ALA A 80 13.49 -9.70 20.67
C ALA A 80 13.22 -8.57 19.67
N VAL A 81 12.02 -8.53 19.06
CA VAL A 81 11.61 -7.46 18.14
C VAL A 81 11.60 -6.11 18.85
N LYS A 82 11.06 -6.03 20.09
CA LYS A 82 11.08 -4.79 20.86
C LYS A 82 12.50 -4.30 21.16
N LEU A 83 13.41 -5.22 21.47
CA LEU A 83 14.81 -4.89 21.69
C LEU A 83 15.45 -4.33 20.41
N LEU A 84 15.25 -4.99 19.26
CA LEU A 84 15.75 -4.50 17.96
C LEU A 84 15.26 -3.08 17.65
N ARG A 85 13.97 -2.79 17.86
CA ARG A 85 13.43 -1.44 17.68
C ARG A 85 14.04 -0.40 18.59
N SER A 86 14.52 -0.78 19.77
CA SER A 86 15.16 0.13 20.72
C SER A 86 16.65 0.38 20.44
N MET A 87 17.26 -0.40 19.55
CA MET A 87 18.68 -0.24 19.22
C MET A 87 18.92 1.04 18.41
N LYS A 88 19.93 1.82 18.80
CA LYS A 88 20.35 3.02 18.06
C LYS A 88 20.80 2.62 16.64
N GLY A 89 20.25 3.30 15.62
CA GLY A 89 20.53 3.02 14.21
C GLY A 89 19.52 2.09 13.53
N PHE A 90 18.55 1.54 14.26
CA PHE A 90 17.43 0.84 13.66
C PHE A 90 16.46 1.88 13.06
N GLY A 91 16.12 1.73 11.78
CA GLY A 91 15.27 2.71 11.07
C GLY A 91 15.97 4.01 10.65
N SER A 92 17.25 4.23 10.97
CA SER A 92 18.02 5.40 10.53
C SER A 92 18.49 5.32 9.07
N ALA A 93 17.89 4.44 8.27
CA ALA A 93 18.09 4.42 6.82
C ALA A 93 17.75 5.78 6.17
N ASN A 94 16.81 6.56 6.73
CA ASN A 94 16.51 7.91 6.26
C ASN A 94 17.72 8.84 6.24
N ALA A 95 18.65 8.74 7.19
CA ALA A 95 19.87 9.56 7.23
C ALA A 95 20.92 9.11 6.20
N PHE A 96 20.85 7.87 5.71
CA PHE A 96 21.77 7.33 4.70
C PHE A 96 21.29 7.58 3.27
N TYR A 97 19.99 7.82 3.08
CA TYR A 97 19.36 8.07 1.77
C TYR A 97 19.05 9.55 1.51
N ASP A 98 19.46 10.47 2.40
CA ASP A 98 19.39 11.90 2.13
C ASP A 98 20.27 12.22 0.89
N GLY A 99 19.62 12.37 -0.26
CA GLY A 99 20.25 12.67 -1.54
C GLY A 99 20.34 11.52 -2.55
N VAL A 100 19.82 10.34 -2.26
CA VAL A 100 19.63 9.27 -3.27
C VAL A 100 18.19 9.28 -3.72
N GLU A 101 17.93 9.74 -4.95
CA GLU A 101 16.64 9.54 -5.62
C GLU A 101 16.39 8.03 -5.78
N VAL A 102 15.62 7.46 -4.86
CA VAL A 102 15.07 6.11 -5.01
C VAL A 102 13.90 6.21 -5.99
N THR A 103 14.20 5.99 -7.26
CA THR A 103 13.31 6.21 -8.41
C THR A 103 12.05 5.33 -8.42
N GLU A 104 11.84 4.44 -7.45
CA GLU A 104 10.67 3.56 -7.36
C GLU A 104 10.30 3.24 -5.90
N SER A 105 10.23 4.23 -5.03
CA SER A 105 9.73 3.99 -3.67
C SER A 105 8.20 3.81 -3.71
N PHE A 106 7.70 2.70 -3.13
CA PHE A 106 6.25 2.48 -2.92
C PHE A 106 5.68 3.41 -1.83
N GLU A 107 6.52 3.93 -0.95
CA GLU A 107 6.14 4.67 0.24
C GLU A 107 5.24 5.90 -0.03
N PRO A 108 5.50 6.73 -1.07
CA PRO A 108 4.64 7.85 -1.38
C PRO A 108 3.19 7.44 -1.65
N ASP A 109 2.96 6.25 -2.21
CA ASP A 109 1.62 5.77 -2.56
C ASP A 109 0.76 5.47 -1.32
N PHE A 110 1.39 5.22 -0.15
CA PHE A 110 0.74 4.95 1.13
C PHE A 110 0.79 6.11 2.12
N ARG A 111 1.23 7.30 1.70
CA ARG A 111 1.23 8.51 2.55
C ARG A 111 0.03 9.39 2.22
N PRO A 112 -0.64 9.97 3.24
CA PRO A 112 -1.73 10.91 2.99
C PRO A 112 -1.28 12.13 2.16
N ILE A 113 -2.06 12.47 1.15
CA ILE A 113 -1.86 13.65 0.29
C ILE A 113 -2.44 14.91 0.95
N SER A 114 -3.51 14.72 1.74
CA SER A 114 -4.28 15.81 2.32
C SER A 114 -4.68 15.51 3.77
N SER A 115 -5.14 16.54 4.48
CA SER A 115 -5.67 16.43 5.85
C SER A 115 -6.87 15.47 5.98
N ASN A 116 -7.56 15.17 4.89
CA ASN A 116 -8.69 14.25 4.86
C ASN A 116 -8.27 12.77 4.83
N GLY A 117 -6.97 12.49 4.89
CA GLY A 117 -6.43 11.12 4.91
C GLY A 117 -6.44 10.40 3.55
N ILE A 118 -6.80 11.10 2.46
CA ILE A 118 -6.74 10.51 1.12
C ILE A 118 -5.28 10.24 0.72
N MET A 119 -5.02 9.07 0.14
CA MET A 119 -3.70 8.60 -0.29
C MET A 119 -3.71 8.33 -1.81
N PRO A 120 -2.56 8.28 -2.49
CA PRO A 120 -2.50 7.86 -3.89
C PRO A 120 -3.17 6.52 -4.16
N ILE A 121 -3.02 5.53 -3.27
CA ILE A 121 -3.75 4.24 -3.39
C ILE A 121 -5.27 4.42 -3.38
N SER A 122 -5.79 5.38 -2.61
CA SER A 122 -7.23 5.73 -2.62
C SER A 122 -7.67 6.23 -3.99
N LEU A 123 -6.82 7.05 -4.64
CA LEU A 123 -7.10 7.55 -5.99
C LEU A 123 -7.09 6.42 -7.03
N VAL A 124 -6.22 5.40 -6.89
CA VAL A 124 -6.22 4.22 -7.78
C VAL A 124 -7.52 3.44 -7.65
N ILE A 125 -7.99 3.20 -6.42
CA ILE A 125 -9.27 2.50 -6.16
C ILE A 125 -10.45 3.30 -6.74
N ILE A 126 -10.44 4.64 -6.60
CA ILE A 126 -11.49 5.48 -7.17
C ILE A 126 -11.39 5.55 -8.70
N LEU A 127 -10.20 5.43 -9.29
CA LEU A 127 -10.03 5.35 -10.75
C LEU A 127 -10.62 4.05 -11.31
N ASP A 128 -10.41 2.91 -10.64
CA ASP A 128 -11.07 1.65 -11.01
C ASP A 128 -12.60 1.79 -10.95
N LEU A 129 -13.11 2.43 -9.89
CA LEU A 129 -14.54 2.73 -9.78
C LEU A 129 -15.02 3.65 -10.91
N TYR A 130 -14.24 4.67 -11.30
CA TYR A 130 -14.52 5.58 -12.40
C TYR A 130 -14.81 4.82 -13.71
N PHE A 131 -13.99 3.83 -14.04
CA PHE A 131 -14.17 3.05 -15.27
C PHE A 131 -15.39 2.11 -15.24
N ARG A 132 -15.93 1.84 -14.06
CA ARG A 132 -17.14 1.01 -13.88
C ARG A 132 -18.43 1.83 -13.82
N LEU A 133 -18.35 3.15 -13.69
CA LEU A 133 -19.50 4.04 -13.57
C LEU A 133 -19.72 4.87 -14.84
N THR A 134 -20.94 5.31 -15.03
CA THR A 134 -21.28 6.35 -16.01
C THR A 134 -21.30 7.73 -15.33
N PRO A 135 -21.15 8.84 -16.07
CA PRO A 135 -21.20 10.18 -15.47
C PRO A 135 -22.47 10.48 -14.65
N ILE A 136 -23.59 9.81 -14.96
CA ILE A 136 -24.86 9.98 -14.24
C ILE A 136 -24.83 9.23 -12.89
N THR A 137 -24.12 8.10 -12.83
CA THR A 137 -24.01 7.28 -11.62
C THR A 137 -22.84 7.68 -10.72
N MET A 138 -22.07 8.71 -11.05
CA MET A 138 -21.02 9.27 -10.21
C MET A 138 -21.60 10.20 -9.14
N SER A 139 -22.46 9.67 -8.29
CA SER A 139 -23.23 10.42 -7.29
C SER A 139 -23.19 9.73 -5.93
N ALA A 140 -23.60 10.47 -4.89
CA ALA A 140 -23.63 9.95 -3.52
C ALA A 140 -24.73 8.88 -3.28
N GLU A 141 -25.70 8.77 -4.19
CA GLU A 141 -26.76 7.76 -4.11
C GLU A 141 -26.33 6.40 -4.68
N THR A 142 -25.19 6.34 -5.36
CA THR A 142 -24.70 5.12 -6.00
C THR A 142 -24.10 4.18 -4.95
N PRO A 143 -24.58 2.93 -4.83
CA PRO A 143 -24.12 1.99 -3.80
C PRO A 143 -22.60 1.75 -3.83
N GLU A 144 -22.00 1.61 -5.01
CA GLU A 144 -20.58 1.36 -5.19
C GLU A 144 -19.72 2.53 -4.70
N VAL A 145 -20.21 3.77 -4.88
CA VAL A 145 -19.54 4.98 -4.35
C VAL A 145 -19.57 4.96 -2.83
N TRP A 146 -20.70 4.58 -2.26
CA TRP A 146 -20.86 4.48 -0.81
C TRP A 146 -19.97 3.37 -0.20
N GLU A 147 -19.91 2.20 -0.85
CA GLU A 147 -19.07 1.09 -0.42
C GLU A 147 -17.57 1.45 -0.41
N VAL A 148 -17.10 2.08 -1.47
CA VAL A 148 -15.70 2.53 -1.58
C VAL A 148 -15.39 3.63 -0.55
N ALA A 149 -16.28 4.59 -0.36
CA ALA A 149 -16.12 5.62 0.67
C ALA A 149 -16.02 5.03 2.07
N ARG A 150 -16.94 4.09 2.39
CA ARG A 150 -16.97 3.38 3.68
C ARG A 150 -15.70 2.56 3.90
N LEU A 151 -15.26 1.80 2.89
CA LEU A 151 -14.05 0.98 2.96
C LEU A 151 -12.83 1.82 3.34
N MET A 152 -12.66 2.96 2.67
CA MET A 152 -11.50 3.84 2.87
C MET A 152 -11.65 4.80 4.07
N GLY A 153 -12.81 4.82 4.73
CA GLY A 153 -13.10 5.78 5.81
C GLY A 153 -13.14 7.24 5.33
N LEU A 154 -13.46 7.47 4.06
CA LEU A 154 -13.54 8.80 3.45
C LEU A 154 -15.00 9.32 3.41
N PRO A 155 -15.22 10.65 3.46
CA PRO A 155 -16.53 11.21 3.15
C PRO A 155 -16.98 10.86 1.73
N ILE A 156 -18.25 10.50 1.54
CA ILE A 156 -18.80 10.18 0.23
C ILE A 156 -18.59 11.33 -0.75
N SER A 157 -18.75 12.57 -0.28
CA SER A 157 -18.52 13.79 -1.08
C SER A 157 -17.09 13.86 -1.63
N THR A 158 -16.10 13.36 -0.90
CA THR A 158 -14.70 13.29 -1.35
C THR A 158 -14.54 12.30 -2.50
N VAL A 159 -15.18 11.12 -2.41
CA VAL A 159 -15.12 10.12 -3.50
C VAL A 159 -15.81 10.67 -4.76
N VAL A 160 -17.00 11.25 -4.62
CA VAL A 160 -17.72 11.90 -5.74
C VAL A 160 -16.88 13.02 -6.37
N HIS A 161 -16.25 13.83 -5.54
CA HIS A 161 -15.38 14.91 -6.00
C HIS A 161 -14.21 14.39 -6.85
N VAL A 162 -13.52 13.34 -6.39
CA VAL A 162 -12.43 12.70 -7.12
C VAL A 162 -12.91 12.05 -8.42
N LEU A 163 -14.09 11.41 -8.44
CA LEU A 163 -14.69 10.88 -9.66
C LEU A 163 -14.91 12.00 -10.71
N HIS A 164 -15.38 13.17 -10.28
CA HIS A 164 -15.54 14.32 -11.17
C HIS A 164 -14.20 14.91 -11.62
N MET A 165 -13.15 14.82 -10.82
CA MET A 165 -11.78 15.18 -11.25
C MET A 165 -11.30 14.22 -12.35
N PHE A 166 -11.52 12.92 -12.21
CA PHE A 166 -11.16 11.95 -13.26
C PHE A 166 -11.93 12.19 -14.55
N LEU A 167 -13.20 12.61 -14.47
CA LEU A 167 -13.94 13.08 -15.66
C LEU A 167 -13.22 14.22 -16.39
N SER A 168 -12.48 15.08 -15.67
CA SER A 168 -11.72 16.17 -16.29
C SER A 168 -10.34 15.74 -16.79
N CYS A 169 -9.81 14.62 -16.25
CA CYS A 169 -8.56 14.01 -16.71
C CYS A 169 -8.76 13.16 -17.98
N ASP A 170 -9.98 12.66 -18.19
CA ASP A 170 -10.33 11.81 -19.33
C ASP A 170 -10.42 12.63 -20.63
N PRO A 171 -9.53 12.39 -21.61
CA PRO A 171 -9.52 13.14 -22.87
C PRO A 171 -10.79 12.94 -23.72
N TYR A 172 -11.53 11.85 -23.50
CA TYR A 172 -12.75 11.54 -24.25
C TYR A 172 -13.95 12.33 -23.77
N THR A 173 -13.98 12.79 -22.51
CA THR A 173 -15.12 13.54 -21.97
C THR A 173 -15.10 15.02 -22.34
N ARG A 174 -13.95 15.58 -22.73
CA ARG A 174 -13.73 17.02 -23.03
C ARG A 174 -14.20 17.96 -21.91
N ARG A 175 -14.30 17.48 -20.68
CA ARG A 175 -14.67 18.29 -19.52
C ARG A 175 -13.43 18.99 -18.94
N LYS A 176 -13.63 20.23 -18.51
CA LYS A 176 -12.61 20.95 -17.73
C LYS A 176 -12.86 20.74 -16.25
N PRO A 177 -11.81 20.75 -15.41
CA PRO A 177 -11.99 20.73 -13.96
C PRO A 177 -12.83 21.92 -13.51
N SER A 178 -13.66 21.74 -12.51
CA SER A 178 -14.47 22.81 -11.91
C SER A 178 -13.61 23.85 -11.20
N ASP A 179 -12.46 23.42 -10.68
CA ASP A 179 -11.45 24.27 -10.04
C ASP A 179 -10.05 23.76 -10.43
N GLU A 180 -9.30 24.59 -11.17
CA GLU A 180 -7.92 24.30 -11.56
C GLU A 180 -6.93 24.45 -10.40
N SER A 181 -7.33 25.11 -9.30
CA SER A 181 -6.52 25.30 -8.10
C SER A 181 -6.69 24.20 -7.06
N ASP A 182 -7.55 23.20 -7.32
CA ASP A 182 -7.79 22.11 -6.40
C ASP A 182 -6.50 21.32 -6.11
N PRO A 183 -6.11 21.16 -4.83
CA PRO A 183 -4.86 20.51 -4.45
C PRO A 183 -4.81 19.02 -4.82
N LEU A 184 -5.95 18.36 -5.04
CA LEU A 184 -6.00 16.94 -5.45
C LEU A 184 -5.83 16.76 -6.97
N LEU A 185 -6.09 17.79 -7.77
CA LEU A 185 -6.07 17.70 -9.22
C LEU A 185 -4.70 17.26 -9.80
N PRO A 186 -3.54 17.76 -9.32
CA PRO A 186 -2.25 17.27 -9.77
C PRO A 186 -2.05 15.77 -9.48
N HIS A 187 -2.53 15.30 -8.33
CA HIS A 187 -2.44 13.88 -7.95
C HIS A 187 -3.35 13.01 -8.81
N CYS A 188 -4.58 13.45 -9.09
CA CYS A 188 -5.48 12.76 -10.01
C CYS A 188 -4.89 12.67 -11.41
N ARG A 189 -4.27 13.74 -11.94
CA ARG A 189 -3.56 13.73 -13.22
C ARG A 189 -2.38 12.76 -13.23
N ALA A 190 -1.61 12.70 -12.15
CA ALA A 190 -0.49 11.75 -12.02
C ALA A 190 -0.98 10.29 -12.02
N ILE A 191 -2.04 9.99 -11.28
CA ILE A 191 -2.67 8.65 -11.27
C ILE A 191 -3.25 8.32 -12.64
N TRP A 192 -3.93 9.27 -13.29
CA TRP A 192 -4.43 9.08 -14.66
C TRP A 192 -3.30 8.77 -15.64
N THR A 193 -2.19 9.49 -15.57
CA THR A 193 -1.02 9.26 -16.44
C THR A 193 -0.43 7.86 -16.25
N ARG A 194 -0.42 7.34 -15.01
CA ARG A 194 0.12 6.01 -14.70
C ARG A 194 -0.82 4.88 -15.10
N TYR A 195 -2.14 5.06 -14.92
CA TYR A 195 -3.11 3.95 -14.97
C TYR A 195 -4.29 4.20 -15.90
N GLY A 196 -4.58 5.43 -16.35
CA GLY A 196 -5.76 5.76 -17.15
C GLY A 196 -5.82 5.09 -18.53
N ASN A 197 -4.67 4.63 -19.03
CA ASN A 197 -4.57 3.85 -20.29
C ASN A 197 -4.21 2.38 -20.04
N SER A 198 -4.22 1.93 -18.80
CA SER A 198 -3.99 0.53 -18.45
C SER A 198 -5.18 -0.32 -18.90
N ASP A 199 -4.93 -1.61 -19.07
CA ASP A 199 -6.00 -2.58 -19.24
C ASP A 199 -6.91 -2.58 -18.01
N ALA A 200 -8.23 -2.59 -18.25
CA ALA A 200 -9.22 -2.45 -17.18
C ALA A 200 -9.18 -3.61 -16.18
N GLU A 201 -8.88 -4.83 -16.65
CA GLU A 201 -8.76 -6.02 -15.81
C GLU A 201 -7.54 -5.90 -14.88
N THR A 202 -6.39 -5.53 -15.44
CA THR A 202 -5.15 -5.28 -14.66
C THR A 202 -5.32 -4.20 -13.62
N LEU A 203 -6.01 -3.09 -13.95
CA LEU A 203 -6.29 -2.03 -12.97
C LEU A 203 -7.23 -2.52 -11.88
N SER A 204 -8.26 -3.28 -12.23
CA SER A 204 -9.23 -3.83 -11.26
C SER A 204 -8.56 -4.81 -10.30
N GLU A 205 -7.72 -5.72 -10.79
CA GLU A 205 -6.94 -6.64 -9.95
C GLU A 205 -6.05 -5.85 -8.97
N TYR A 206 -5.34 -4.85 -9.45
CA TYR A 206 -4.47 -4.03 -8.61
C TYR A 206 -5.28 -3.23 -7.57
N ALA A 207 -6.44 -2.67 -7.94
CA ALA A 207 -7.33 -1.98 -7.03
C ALA A 207 -7.86 -2.92 -5.93
N GLU A 208 -8.21 -4.17 -6.26
CA GLU A 208 -8.62 -5.19 -5.28
C GLU A 208 -7.48 -5.54 -4.30
N GLU A 209 -6.25 -5.66 -4.78
CA GLU A 209 -5.09 -5.84 -3.91
C GLU A 209 -4.91 -4.65 -2.94
N LEU A 210 -5.05 -3.41 -3.44
CA LEU A 210 -4.92 -2.19 -2.62
C LEU A 210 -6.03 -2.02 -1.58
N LYS A 211 -7.24 -2.52 -1.85
CA LYS A 211 -8.36 -2.51 -0.88
C LYS A 211 -8.03 -3.26 0.42
N GLN A 212 -7.13 -4.23 0.34
CA GLN A 212 -6.66 -4.99 1.50
C GLN A 212 -5.99 -4.12 2.58
N TYR A 213 -5.47 -2.95 2.20
CA TYR A 213 -4.90 -1.98 3.15
C TYR A 213 -5.95 -1.39 4.11
N PHE A 214 -7.20 -1.33 3.67
CA PHE A 214 -8.30 -0.72 4.42
C PHE A 214 -9.14 -1.73 5.22
N HIS A 215 -8.84 -3.02 5.12
CA HIS A 215 -9.42 -4.10 5.92
C HIS A 215 -8.56 -4.36 7.16
#